data_9a355f7000bba9eadf24aee5563cedf6
#
_entry.id   9a355f7000bba9eadf24aee5563cedf6
#
_cell.length_a   1.000
_cell.length_b   1.000
_cell.length_c   1.000
_cell.angle_alpha   90.00
_cell.angle_beta   90.00
_cell.angle_gamma   90.00
#
_symmetry.space_group_name_H-M   'P 1'
#
loop_
_entity.id
_entity.type
_entity.pdbx_description
1 polymer ?
#
loop_
_entity_poly.entity_id
_entity_poly.type
_entity_poly.pdbx_seq_one_letter_code
_entity_poly.pdbx_strand_id
1 'polypeptide(L)'
;FLYSIARVYISFFRGTPLLVQLFVLYFGLPQIFPTFTVLTAMQATLIGLSLNNAAYLSEIIRGSLNAVESGQMDACLSVGMTKAQAMRQIIFPQAIRVAVPSLGNNFV
;
A
#
# COMPACT_ATOMS: atom_id res chain seq x y z
N PHE A 1 3.33 -13.86 9.98
CA PHE A 1 2.22 -13.25 10.74
C PHE A 1 1.90 -11.86 10.22
N LEU A 2 2.88 -10.95 10.26
CA LEU A 2 2.67 -9.59 9.72
C LEU A 2 2.35 -9.60 8.23
N TYR A 3 3.02 -10.47 7.48
CA TYR A 3 2.76 -10.61 6.05
C TYR A 3 1.32 -11.02 5.78
N SER A 4 0.79 -11.97 6.56
CA SER A 4 -0.58 -12.44 6.39
C SER A 4 -1.59 -11.34 6.69
N ILE A 5 -1.36 -10.57 7.76
CA ILE A 5 -2.23 -9.43 8.11
C ILE A 5 -2.21 -8.39 6.98
N ALA A 6 -1.04 -8.05 6.47
CA ALA A 6 -0.91 -7.08 5.38
C ALA A 6 -1.62 -7.56 4.12
N ARG A 7 -1.51 -8.84 3.78
CA ARG A 7 -2.18 -9.41 2.60
C ARG A 7 -3.70 -9.37 2.75
N VAL A 8 -4.22 -9.68 3.93
CA VAL A 8 -5.66 -9.59 4.18
C VAL A 8 -6.14 -8.15 4.05
N TYR A 9 -5.42 -7.21 4.63
CA TYR A 9 -5.74 -5.79 4.56
C TYR A 9 -5.80 -5.31 3.09
N ILE A 10 -4.76 -5.59 2.33
CA ILE A 10 -4.67 -5.16 0.93
C ILE A 10 -5.76 -5.81 0.10
N SER A 11 -6.00 -7.10 0.27
CA SER A 11 -7.04 -7.82 -0.47
C SER A 11 -8.43 -7.25 -0.18
N PHE A 12 -8.72 -6.93 1.08
CA PHE A 12 -10.00 -6.35 1.45
C PHE A 12 -10.20 -4.99 0.78
N PHE A 13 -9.22 -4.09 0.89
CA PHE A 13 -9.38 -2.73 0.38
C PHE A 13 -9.33 -2.65 -1.15
N ARG A 14 -8.64 -3.56 -1.80
CA ARG A 14 -8.63 -3.60 -3.27
C ARG A 14 -9.80 -4.37 -3.85
N GLY A 15 -10.34 -5.33 -3.09
CA GLY A 15 -11.42 -6.19 -3.57
C GLY A 15 -12.83 -5.63 -3.35
N THR A 16 -12.97 -4.55 -2.58
CA THR A 16 -14.26 -3.96 -2.28
C THR A 16 -14.35 -2.54 -2.83
N PRO A 17 -15.56 -2.09 -3.26
CA PRO A 17 -15.74 -0.71 -3.70
C PRO A 17 -15.50 0.28 -2.56
N LEU A 18 -14.91 1.41 -2.90
CA LEU A 18 -14.65 2.47 -1.92
C LEU A 18 -15.93 2.96 -1.25
N LEU A 19 -16.99 3.10 -2.02
CA LEU A 19 -18.28 3.58 -1.49
C LEU A 19 -18.79 2.66 -0.38
N VAL A 20 -18.70 1.34 -0.59
CA VAL A 20 -19.10 0.36 0.43
C VAL A 20 -18.25 0.49 1.68
N GLN A 21 -16.95 0.69 1.52
CA GLN A 21 -16.04 0.89 2.65
C GLN A 21 -16.42 2.11 3.47
N LEU A 22 -16.76 3.22 2.80
CA LEU A 22 -17.19 4.44 3.48
C LEU A 22 -18.52 4.26 4.21
N PHE A 23 -19.45 3.54 3.63
CA PHE A 23 -20.72 3.25 4.28
C PHE A 23 -20.51 2.38 5.53
N VAL A 24 -19.66 1.37 5.44
CA VAL A 24 -19.34 0.53 6.60
C VAL A 24 -18.73 1.36 7.72
N LEU A 25 -17.77 2.23 7.37
CA LEU A 25 -17.08 3.05 8.36
C LEU A 25 -18.02 4.06 9.02
N TYR A 26 -18.85 4.73 8.24
CA TYR A 26 -19.67 5.81 8.75
C TYR A 26 -20.99 5.34 9.37
N PHE A 27 -21.62 4.33 8.78
CA PHE A 27 -22.93 3.85 9.22
C PHE A 27 -22.88 2.51 9.95
N GLY A 28 -22.02 1.59 9.51
CA GLY A 28 -21.98 0.23 10.05
C GLY A 28 -21.26 0.10 11.38
N LEU A 29 -20.05 0.64 11.47
CA LEU A 29 -19.26 0.55 12.69
C LEU A 29 -19.93 1.20 13.90
N PRO A 30 -20.58 2.36 13.78
CA PRO A 30 -21.28 2.95 14.93
C PRO A 30 -22.39 2.07 15.51
N GLN A 31 -22.98 1.20 14.73
CA GLN A 31 -24.02 0.29 15.21
C GLN A 31 -23.45 -0.84 16.06
N ILE A 32 -22.22 -1.25 15.76
CA ILE A 32 -21.54 -2.33 16.49
C ILE A 32 -20.73 -1.76 17.65
N PHE A 33 -20.03 -0.66 17.39
CA PHE A 33 -19.16 0.00 18.38
C PHE A 33 -19.62 1.45 18.54
N PRO A 34 -20.42 1.75 19.60
CA PRO A 34 -21.00 3.09 19.77
C PRO A 34 -19.97 4.23 19.85
N THR A 35 -18.70 3.91 20.19
CA THR A 35 -17.65 4.92 20.23
C THR A 35 -17.39 5.58 18.87
N PHE A 36 -17.73 4.89 17.76
CA PHE A 36 -17.54 5.43 16.42
C PHE A 36 -18.64 6.41 15.99
N THR A 37 -19.66 6.59 16.82
CA THR A 37 -20.72 7.58 16.53
C THR A 37 -20.22 9.02 16.57
N VAL A 38 -19.03 9.25 17.15
CA VAL A 38 -18.43 10.58 17.20
C VAL A 38 -17.81 11.01 15.89
N LEU A 39 -17.66 10.09 14.92
CA LEU A 39 -17.09 10.41 13.62
C LEU A 39 -18.03 11.25 12.79
N THR A 40 -17.52 12.38 12.29
CA THR A 40 -18.26 13.15 11.29
C THR A 40 -18.11 12.50 9.92
N ALA A 41 -18.96 12.90 8.96
CA ALA A 41 -18.84 12.39 7.58
C ALA A 41 -17.47 12.73 6.98
N MET A 42 -16.93 13.92 7.27
CA MET A 42 -15.61 14.32 6.81
C MET A 42 -14.52 13.42 7.39
N GLN A 43 -14.57 13.16 8.69
CA GLN A 43 -13.59 12.30 9.33
C GLN A 43 -13.63 10.87 8.80
N ALA A 44 -14.84 10.32 8.63
CA ALA A 44 -15.00 8.98 8.08
C ALA A 44 -14.46 8.90 6.64
N THR A 45 -14.72 9.92 5.83
CA THR A 45 -14.23 10.00 4.46
C THR A 45 -12.71 10.03 4.42
N LEU A 46 -12.09 10.88 5.25
CA LEU A 46 -10.63 10.97 5.30
C LEU A 46 -9.99 9.65 5.73
N ILE A 47 -10.55 9.00 6.73
CA ILE A 47 -10.04 7.71 7.20
C ILE A 47 -10.18 6.66 6.11
N GLY A 48 -11.36 6.56 5.50
CA GLY A 48 -11.64 5.57 4.46
C GLY A 48 -10.77 5.75 3.23
N LEU A 49 -10.63 6.98 2.75
CA LEU A 49 -9.77 7.28 1.61
C LEU A 49 -8.31 7.00 1.91
N SER A 50 -7.86 7.35 3.11
CA SER A 50 -6.47 7.10 3.52
C SER A 50 -6.17 5.61 3.55
N LEU A 51 -7.04 4.81 4.14
CA LEU A 51 -6.85 3.36 4.22
C LEU A 51 -6.89 2.72 2.83
N ASN A 52 -7.79 3.17 1.98
CA ASN A 52 -7.90 2.66 0.61
C ASN A 52 -6.65 3.00 -0.20
N ASN A 53 -6.22 4.27 -0.17
CA ASN A 53 -5.01 4.69 -0.89
C ASN A 53 -3.77 3.99 -0.39
N ALA A 54 -3.65 3.76 0.91
CA ALA A 54 -2.51 3.06 1.48
C ALA A 54 -2.38 1.65 0.89
N ALA A 55 -3.51 0.95 0.70
CA ALA A 55 -3.50 -0.38 0.10
C ALA A 55 -3.04 -0.33 -1.36
N TYR A 56 -3.55 0.61 -2.14
CA TYR A 56 -3.14 0.77 -3.54
C TYR A 56 -1.69 1.17 -3.68
N LEU A 57 -1.22 2.13 -2.86
CA LEU A 57 0.17 2.57 -2.89
C LEU A 57 1.12 1.44 -2.50
N SER A 58 0.75 0.62 -1.53
CA SER A 58 1.54 -0.53 -1.12
C SER A 58 1.77 -1.50 -2.28
N GLU A 59 0.73 -1.75 -3.08
CA GLU A 59 0.85 -2.65 -4.22
C GLU A 59 1.68 -2.04 -5.35
N ILE A 60 1.59 -0.73 -5.57
CA ILE A 60 2.43 -0.05 -6.56
C ILE A 60 3.89 -0.17 -6.16
N ILE A 61 4.21 0.08 -4.89
CA ILE A 61 5.58 -0.01 -4.40
C ILE A 61 6.09 -1.44 -4.49
N ARG A 62 5.29 -2.42 -4.08
CA ARG A 62 5.67 -3.83 -4.16
C ARG A 62 5.96 -4.24 -5.61
N GLY A 63 5.09 -3.86 -6.53
CA GLY A 63 5.27 -4.17 -7.95
C GLY A 63 6.52 -3.52 -8.53
N SER A 64 6.82 -2.28 -8.13
CA SER A 64 8.01 -1.57 -8.58
C SER A 64 9.28 -2.23 -8.07
N LEU A 65 9.31 -2.66 -6.81
CA LEU A 65 10.44 -3.38 -6.25
C LEU A 65 10.66 -4.71 -6.97
N ASN A 66 9.59 -5.46 -7.22
CA ASN A 66 9.68 -6.74 -7.91
C ASN A 66 10.18 -6.57 -9.35
N ALA A 67 9.76 -5.50 -10.03
CA ALA A 67 10.18 -5.23 -11.41
C ALA A 67 11.69 -4.99 -11.49
N VAL A 68 12.27 -4.31 -10.50
CA VAL A 68 13.70 -4.01 -10.49
C VAL A 68 14.50 -5.19 -9.94
N GLU A 69 13.98 -5.87 -8.91
CA GLU A 69 14.71 -6.91 -8.18
C GLU A 69 15.10 -8.10 -9.06
N SER A 70 14.29 -8.41 -10.08
CA SER A 70 14.55 -9.52 -10.98
C SER A 70 15.85 -9.27 -11.77
N GLY A 71 16.88 -10.05 -11.47
CA GLY A 71 18.20 -9.95 -12.09
C GLY A 71 19.13 -8.94 -11.46
N GLN A 72 18.66 -7.83 -10.93
CA GLN A 72 19.51 -6.83 -10.30
C GLN A 72 20.10 -7.32 -9.00
N MET A 73 19.33 -8.01 -8.19
CA MET A 73 19.83 -8.58 -6.93
C MET A 73 20.93 -9.61 -7.21
N ASP A 74 20.72 -10.49 -8.17
CA ASP A 74 21.75 -11.50 -8.52
C ASP A 74 23.02 -10.84 -9.01
N ALA A 75 22.91 -9.79 -9.84
CA ALA A 75 24.06 -9.06 -10.33
C ALA A 75 24.83 -8.41 -9.18
N CYS A 76 24.12 -7.80 -8.21
CA CYS A 76 24.75 -7.17 -7.05
C CYS A 76 25.47 -8.19 -6.18
N LEU A 77 24.82 -9.33 -5.91
CA LEU A 77 25.42 -10.38 -5.08
C LEU A 77 26.66 -10.95 -5.75
N SER A 78 26.69 -11.04 -7.07
CA SER A 78 27.84 -11.59 -7.79
C SER A 78 29.08 -10.69 -7.73
N VAL A 79 28.93 -9.41 -7.45
CA VAL A 79 30.07 -8.50 -7.26
C VAL A 79 30.41 -8.27 -5.79
N GLY A 80 29.84 -9.08 -4.90
CA GLY A 80 30.20 -9.07 -3.47
C GLY A 80 29.36 -8.15 -2.60
N MET A 81 28.30 -7.54 -3.10
CA MET A 81 27.41 -6.73 -2.28
C MET A 81 26.54 -7.60 -1.38
N THR A 82 26.22 -7.10 -0.18
CA THR A 82 25.21 -7.74 0.67
C THR A 82 23.82 -7.40 0.14
N LYS A 83 22.81 -8.17 0.58
CA LYS A 83 21.42 -7.89 0.19
C LYS A 83 20.99 -6.49 0.63
N ALA A 84 21.39 -6.06 1.83
CA ALA A 84 21.06 -4.73 2.34
C ALA A 84 21.70 -3.62 1.49
N GLN A 85 22.98 -3.80 1.11
CA GLN A 85 23.66 -2.84 0.23
C GLN A 85 23.00 -2.76 -1.13
N ALA A 86 22.70 -3.91 -1.72
CA ALA A 86 22.05 -3.97 -3.03
C ALA A 86 20.67 -3.29 -3.00
N MET A 87 19.87 -3.57 -1.98
CA MET A 87 18.56 -2.98 -1.84
C MET A 87 18.65 -1.46 -1.70
N ARG A 88 19.52 -0.98 -0.82
CA ARG A 88 19.60 0.45 -0.51
C ARG A 88 20.24 1.27 -1.63
N GLN A 89 21.29 0.74 -2.24
CA GLN A 89 22.11 1.53 -3.18
C GLN A 89 21.72 1.37 -4.64
N ILE A 90 21.17 0.21 -5.00
CA ILE A 90 20.92 -0.12 -6.40
C ILE A 90 19.42 -0.31 -6.67
N ILE A 91 18.76 -1.17 -5.91
CA ILE A 91 17.38 -1.59 -6.23
C ILE A 91 16.36 -0.51 -5.84
N PHE A 92 16.43 -0.01 -4.62
CA PHE A 92 15.46 0.96 -4.12
C PHE A 92 15.45 2.26 -4.94
N PRO A 93 16.60 2.86 -5.29
CA PRO A 93 16.59 4.06 -6.16
C PRO A 93 15.95 3.81 -7.53
N GLN A 94 16.18 2.65 -8.13
CA GLN A 94 15.56 2.30 -9.41
C GLN A 94 14.06 2.06 -9.25
N ALA A 95 13.65 1.41 -8.16
CA ALA A 95 12.25 1.15 -7.88
C ALA A 95 11.46 2.45 -7.72
N ILE A 96 12.04 3.47 -7.09
CA ILE A 96 11.41 4.78 -6.96
C ILE A 96 11.13 5.36 -8.34
N ARG A 97 12.08 5.28 -9.26
CA ARG A 97 11.90 5.79 -10.63
C ARG A 97 10.80 5.05 -11.38
N VAL A 98 10.67 3.74 -11.16
CA VAL A 98 9.59 2.95 -11.75
C VAL A 98 8.25 3.31 -11.12
N ALA A 99 8.23 3.57 -9.81
CA ALA A 99 7.00 3.84 -9.08
C ALA A 99 6.43 5.23 -9.35
N VAL A 100 7.28 6.24 -9.63
CA VAL A 100 6.85 7.64 -9.74
C VAL A 100 5.71 7.84 -10.73
N PRO A 101 5.74 7.31 -11.97
CA PRO A 101 4.61 7.48 -12.89
C PRO A 101 3.32 6.89 -12.34
N SER A 102 3.36 5.71 -11.75
CA SER A 102 2.16 5.06 -11.18
C SER A 102 1.64 5.82 -9.97
N LEU A 103 2.53 6.32 -9.11
CA LEU A 103 2.14 7.14 -7.98
C LEU A 103 1.49 8.44 -8.44
N GLY A 104 2.07 9.09 -9.47
CA GLY A 104 1.49 10.28 -10.05
C GLY A 104 0.09 10.05 -10.60
N ASN A 105 -0.09 8.94 -11.32
CA ASN A 105 -1.39 8.57 -11.87
C ASN A 105 -2.44 8.33 -10.77
N ASN A 106 -2.01 7.81 -9.62
CA ASN A 106 -2.93 7.56 -8.51
C ASN A 106 -3.53 8.85 -7.93
N PHE A 107 -2.82 9.98 -8.08
CA PHE A 107 -3.28 11.27 -7.57
C PHE A 107 -4.00 12.11 -8.63
N VAL A 108 -4.02 11.67 -9.85
CA VAL A 108 -4.74 12.32 -10.94
C VAL A 108 -6.09 11.65 -11.15
#